data_8e5d522b6f322172f899596f093de60c
#
_entry.id   8e5d522b6f322172f899596f093de60c
#
_cell.length_a   1.000
_cell.length_b   1.000
_cell.length_c   1.000
_cell.angle_alpha   90.00
_cell.angle_beta   90.00
_cell.angle_gamma   90.00
#
_symmetry.space_group_name_H-M   'P 1'
#
loop_
_entity.id
_entity.type
_entity.pdbx_description
1 polymer ?
#
loop_
_entity_poly.entity_id
_entity_poly.type
_entity_poly.pdbx_seq_one_letter_code
_entity_poly.pdbx_strand_id
1 'polypeptide(L)'
;MIKSFLLLFLFFIASSASAQKSTAWYHHTLLDVQNLESSVAFYTQVFQADTIPYPFPPSPQYIVKWLKVGEGVELHLSQWVNNNNKVIRDLPSEPGHLGLVHLGFMVMSMDSFLTRLMEVSTDYKSGKYKQPIIDRMPYGAKTIEIKDPDGNEIHVIEAMPKKRSTNR
;
A
#
# COMPACT_ATOMS: atom_id res chain seq x y z
N MET A 1 24.79 64.55 27.81
CA MET A 1 24.03 64.03 26.66
C MET A 1 24.22 62.51 26.62
N ILE A 2 23.27 61.76 27.22
CA ILE A 2 23.33 60.34 27.32
C ILE A 2 22.52 59.77 26.15
N LYS A 3 23.21 59.14 25.21
CA LYS A 3 22.54 58.42 24.12
C LYS A 3 22.06 57.09 24.62
N SER A 4 20.76 56.97 24.84
CA SER A 4 20.10 55.70 25.15
C SER A 4 20.16 54.80 23.91
N PHE A 5 20.99 53.78 23.98
CA PHE A 5 20.98 52.69 23.04
C PHE A 5 19.80 51.75 23.42
N LEU A 6 18.70 51.91 22.72
CA LEU A 6 17.55 51.01 22.81
C LEU A 6 17.94 49.71 22.08
N LEU A 7 18.44 48.75 22.86
CA LEU A 7 18.70 47.41 22.35
C LEU A 7 17.35 46.73 22.15
N LEU A 8 16.87 46.75 20.92
CA LEU A 8 15.69 45.98 20.52
C LEU A 8 16.10 44.49 20.52
N PHE A 9 15.89 43.82 21.65
CA PHE A 9 15.99 42.38 21.76
C PHE A 9 14.80 41.80 20.99
N LEU A 10 14.97 41.59 19.68
CA LEU A 10 14.09 40.74 18.91
C LEU A 10 14.22 39.32 19.46
N PHE A 11 13.35 38.98 20.41
CA PHE A 11 13.07 37.62 20.77
C PHE A 11 12.51 36.94 19.51
N PHE A 12 13.39 36.36 18.71
CA PHE A 12 13.01 35.31 17.79
C PHE A 12 12.53 34.16 18.66
N ILE A 13 11.23 34.14 18.96
CA ILE A 13 10.55 32.92 19.38
C ILE A 13 10.64 32.03 18.15
N ALA A 14 11.72 31.25 18.05
CA ALA A 14 11.76 30.09 17.20
C ALA A 14 10.64 29.17 17.76
N SER A 15 9.46 29.35 17.23
CA SER A 15 8.40 28.35 17.36
C SER A 15 9.00 27.09 16.75
N SER A 16 9.59 26.27 17.59
CA SER A 16 9.87 24.89 17.26
C SER A 16 8.51 24.32 16.90
N ALA A 17 8.16 24.36 15.62
CA ALA A 17 7.05 23.60 15.11
C ALA A 17 7.42 22.14 15.39
N SER A 18 7.10 21.71 16.60
CA SER A 18 7.15 20.30 16.95
C SER A 18 6.18 19.66 15.99
N ALA A 19 6.69 19.10 14.90
CA ALA A 19 5.88 18.27 14.03
C ALA A 19 5.21 17.25 14.97
N GLN A 20 3.91 17.41 15.15
CA GLN A 20 3.14 16.55 16.06
C GLN A 20 3.35 15.13 15.56
N LYS A 21 4.14 14.34 16.30
CA LYS A 21 4.29 12.92 15.99
C LYS A 21 2.90 12.30 16.13
N SER A 22 2.40 11.75 15.06
CA SER A 22 1.18 10.96 15.12
C SER A 22 1.34 9.91 16.23
N THR A 23 0.36 9.83 17.12
CA THR A 23 0.28 8.79 18.16
C THR A 23 -0.41 7.54 17.64
N ALA A 24 -0.89 7.56 16.40
CA ALA A 24 -1.51 6.45 15.72
C ALA A 24 -0.86 6.29 14.34
N TRP A 25 -0.65 5.05 13.94
CA TRP A 25 -0.17 4.70 12.61
C TRP A 25 -0.97 3.52 12.06
N TYR A 26 -0.98 3.44 10.73
CA TYR A 26 -1.68 2.38 10.03
C TYR A 26 -1.03 1.03 10.34
N HIS A 27 -1.85 0.01 10.64
CA HIS A 27 -1.38 -1.33 10.97
C HIS A 27 -1.73 -2.35 9.90
N HIS A 28 -3.01 -2.50 9.54
CA HIS A 28 -3.42 -3.51 8.58
C HIS A 28 -4.67 -3.14 7.76
N THR A 29 -4.81 -3.85 6.64
CA THR A 29 -6.06 -3.96 5.86
C THR A 29 -6.52 -5.41 5.89
N LEU A 30 -7.82 -5.65 6.02
CA LEU A 30 -8.43 -6.96 5.78
C LEU A 30 -9.13 -6.94 4.42
N LEU A 31 -8.84 -7.94 3.59
CA LEU A 31 -9.53 -8.21 2.33
C LEU A 31 -10.23 -9.57 2.40
N ASP A 32 -11.49 -9.58 2.04
CA ASP A 32 -12.19 -10.83 1.74
C ASP A 32 -11.87 -11.23 0.30
N VAL A 33 -11.40 -12.48 0.13
CA VAL A 33 -10.95 -13.02 -1.16
C VAL A 33 -11.74 -14.25 -1.56
N GLN A 34 -11.89 -14.49 -2.86
CA GLN A 34 -12.61 -15.65 -3.38
C GLN A 34 -11.80 -16.93 -3.21
N ASN A 35 -10.50 -16.87 -3.42
CA ASN A 35 -9.57 -17.97 -3.27
C ASN A 35 -8.33 -17.53 -2.50
N LEU A 36 -8.27 -17.97 -1.24
CA LEU A 36 -7.20 -17.56 -0.33
C LEU A 36 -5.81 -17.99 -0.81
N GLU A 37 -5.69 -19.22 -1.36
CA GLU A 37 -4.42 -19.72 -1.87
C GLU A 37 -3.90 -18.89 -3.03
N SER A 38 -4.76 -18.56 -3.99
CA SER A 38 -4.46 -17.72 -5.15
C SER A 38 -4.00 -16.32 -4.73
N SER A 39 -4.73 -15.71 -3.79
CA SER A 39 -4.40 -14.37 -3.30
C SER A 39 -3.12 -14.37 -2.46
N VAL A 40 -2.92 -15.36 -1.58
CA VAL A 40 -1.66 -15.52 -0.85
C VAL A 40 -0.49 -15.67 -1.83
N ALA A 41 -0.62 -16.55 -2.83
CA ALA A 41 0.43 -16.73 -3.84
C ALA A 41 0.75 -15.42 -4.59
N PHE A 42 -0.27 -14.65 -4.97
CA PHE A 42 -0.09 -13.37 -5.63
C PHE A 42 0.72 -12.39 -4.77
N TYR A 43 0.27 -12.13 -3.54
CA TYR A 43 0.92 -11.14 -2.68
C TYR A 43 2.32 -11.57 -2.24
N THR A 44 2.54 -12.86 -1.97
CA THR A 44 3.88 -13.37 -1.59
C THR A 44 4.86 -13.37 -2.76
N GLN A 45 4.42 -13.68 -3.97
CA GLN A 45 5.30 -13.77 -5.14
C GLN A 45 5.51 -12.42 -5.82
N VAL A 46 4.45 -11.62 -6.01
CA VAL A 46 4.54 -10.32 -6.70
C VAL A 46 5.14 -9.25 -5.80
N PHE A 47 4.63 -9.11 -4.56
CA PHE A 47 5.07 -8.09 -3.60
C PHE A 47 6.15 -8.58 -2.63
N GLN A 48 6.50 -9.88 -2.68
CA GLN A 48 7.45 -10.50 -1.73
C GLN A 48 7.00 -10.34 -0.27
N ALA A 49 5.68 -10.41 -0.04
CA ALA A 49 5.13 -10.39 1.29
C ALA A 49 5.44 -11.70 2.04
N ASP A 50 5.78 -11.60 3.31
CA ASP A 50 6.01 -12.76 4.17
C ASP A 50 4.71 -13.21 4.83
N THR A 51 4.47 -14.52 4.90
CA THR A 51 3.37 -15.05 5.71
C THR A 51 3.73 -14.99 7.19
N ILE A 52 2.80 -14.51 8.02
CA ILE A 52 2.96 -14.48 9.48
C ILE A 52 1.89 -15.32 10.17
N PRO A 53 2.17 -15.87 11.37
CA PRO A 53 1.24 -16.72 12.08
C PRO A 53 -0.06 -15.99 12.40
N TYR A 54 -1.20 -16.63 12.15
CA TYR A 54 -2.49 -16.17 12.63
C TYR A 54 -2.64 -16.54 14.12
N PRO A 55 -2.80 -15.56 15.03
CA PRO A 55 -2.71 -15.80 16.47
C PRO A 55 -4.00 -16.29 17.13
N PHE A 56 -5.12 -16.36 16.37
CA PHE A 56 -6.41 -16.71 16.91
C PHE A 56 -6.79 -18.16 16.58
N PRO A 57 -7.73 -18.77 17.35
CA PRO A 57 -8.27 -20.08 17.02
C PRO A 57 -8.91 -20.11 15.63
N PRO A 58 -8.89 -21.25 14.93
CA PRO A 58 -9.57 -21.41 13.65
C PRO A 58 -11.07 -21.09 13.78
N SER A 59 -11.60 -20.37 12.79
CA SER A 59 -13.04 -20.13 12.68
C SER A 59 -13.69 -21.19 11.80
N PRO A 60 -14.89 -21.69 12.12
CA PRO A 60 -15.65 -22.56 11.23
C PRO A 60 -16.27 -21.80 10.04
N GLN A 61 -16.27 -20.48 10.07
CA GLN A 61 -16.94 -19.63 9.09
C GLN A 61 -15.98 -19.10 8.02
N TYR A 62 -14.71 -18.89 8.36
CA TYR A 62 -13.73 -18.30 7.45
C TYR A 62 -12.31 -18.81 7.76
N ILE A 63 -11.48 -18.79 6.73
CA ILE A 63 -10.04 -19.06 6.82
C ILE A 63 -9.30 -17.75 6.63
N VAL A 64 -8.29 -17.48 7.46
CA VAL A 64 -7.50 -16.23 7.40
C VAL A 64 -6.02 -16.55 7.22
N LYS A 65 -5.34 -15.72 6.44
CA LYS A 65 -3.89 -15.64 6.34
C LYS A 65 -3.44 -14.21 6.51
N TRP A 66 -2.42 -14.02 7.32
CA TRP A 66 -1.78 -12.73 7.53
C TRP A 66 -0.47 -12.64 6.77
N LEU A 67 -0.25 -11.53 6.13
CA LEU A 67 0.93 -11.23 5.34
C LEU A 67 1.56 -9.94 5.87
N LYS A 68 2.88 -9.95 6.07
CA LYS A 68 3.66 -8.75 6.33
C LYS A 68 4.03 -8.15 4.98
N VAL A 69 3.54 -6.95 4.70
CA VAL A 69 3.75 -6.24 3.42
C VAL A 69 4.69 -5.03 3.55
N GLY A 70 5.12 -4.73 4.78
CA GLY A 70 6.04 -3.64 5.09
C GLY A 70 6.44 -3.67 6.56
N GLU A 71 7.25 -2.72 7.00
CA GLU A 71 7.61 -2.62 8.40
C GLU A 71 6.40 -2.13 9.22
N GLY A 72 5.88 -3.01 10.09
CA GLY A 72 4.70 -2.72 10.91
C GLY A 72 3.39 -2.62 10.13
N VAL A 73 3.35 -3.07 8.85
CA VAL A 73 2.16 -3.05 8.02
C VAL A 73 1.82 -4.47 7.54
N GLU A 74 0.58 -4.87 7.76
CA GLU A 74 0.08 -6.19 7.43
C GLU A 74 -1.08 -6.12 6.43
N LEU A 75 -1.22 -7.17 5.64
CA LEU A 75 -2.39 -7.45 4.82
C LEU A 75 -3.01 -8.76 5.29
N HIS A 76 -4.22 -8.69 5.79
CA HIS A 76 -4.98 -9.86 6.21
C HIS A 76 -5.90 -10.29 5.07
N LEU A 77 -5.83 -11.56 4.71
CA LEU A 77 -6.68 -12.14 3.67
C LEU A 77 -7.64 -13.11 4.33
N SER A 78 -8.94 -12.99 4.08
CA SER A 78 -9.96 -13.90 4.58
C SER A 78 -10.78 -14.52 3.45
N GLN A 79 -11.14 -15.79 3.61
CA GLN A 79 -12.03 -16.50 2.72
C GLN A 79 -13.14 -17.17 3.53
N TRP A 80 -14.38 -16.91 3.17
CA TRP A 80 -15.54 -17.56 3.79
C TRP A 80 -15.66 -19.03 3.36
N VAL A 81 -15.85 -19.95 4.34
CA VAL A 81 -15.84 -21.42 4.10
C VAL A 81 -17.14 -21.90 3.47
N ASN A 82 -18.28 -21.29 3.78
CA ASN A 82 -19.60 -21.70 3.29
C ASN A 82 -20.11 -20.76 2.20
N ASN A 83 -19.32 -20.64 1.15
CA ASN A 83 -19.68 -19.76 0.06
C ASN A 83 -20.58 -20.46 -0.99
N ASN A 84 -21.82 -20.82 -0.62
CA ASN A 84 -22.94 -20.71 -1.58
C ASN A 84 -23.15 -19.23 -1.96
N ASN A 85 -22.28 -18.39 -1.56
CA ASN A 85 -22.32 -16.97 -1.63
C ASN A 85 -21.72 -16.56 -2.96
N LYS A 86 -22.57 -16.13 -3.83
CA LYS A 86 -22.24 -14.98 -4.63
C LYS A 86 -21.61 -13.99 -3.66
N VAL A 87 -20.27 -13.87 -3.67
CA VAL A 87 -19.62 -12.69 -3.18
C VAL A 87 -20.26 -11.59 -4.01
N ILE A 88 -21.20 -10.87 -3.41
CA ILE A 88 -21.77 -9.70 -4.02
C ILE A 88 -20.63 -8.68 -4.01
N ARG A 89 -19.82 -8.77 -5.04
CA ARG A 89 -18.94 -7.68 -5.39
C ARG A 89 -19.82 -6.64 -6.08
N ASP A 90 -20.55 -5.90 -5.30
CA ASP A 90 -20.84 -4.53 -5.69
C ASP A 90 -19.52 -3.76 -5.57
N LEU A 91 -18.54 -4.14 -6.43
CA LEU A 91 -17.46 -3.25 -6.73
C LEU A 91 -18.09 -2.10 -7.46
N PRO A 92 -18.11 -0.93 -6.85
CA PRO A 92 -18.66 0.22 -7.54
C PRO A 92 -17.72 0.58 -8.67
N SER A 93 -18.15 0.26 -9.86
CA SER A 93 -17.54 0.73 -11.09
C SER A 93 -17.88 2.18 -11.39
N GLU A 94 -18.67 2.82 -10.51
CA GLU A 94 -19.19 4.16 -10.74
C GLU A 94 -18.41 5.20 -9.92
N PRO A 95 -18.05 6.34 -10.52
CA PRO A 95 -17.46 7.46 -9.79
C PRO A 95 -18.37 7.91 -8.63
N GLY A 96 -17.80 8.08 -7.45
CA GLY A 96 -18.54 8.57 -6.27
C GLY A 96 -18.91 7.50 -5.25
N HIS A 97 -18.45 6.27 -5.41
CA HIS A 97 -18.60 5.24 -4.38
C HIS A 97 -17.82 5.56 -3.11
N LEU A 98 -18.44 5.32 -1.97
CA LEU A 98 -17.81 5.48 -0.66
C LEU A 98 -17.14 4.17 -0.23
N GLY A 99 -15.86 4.21 0.12
CA GLY A 99 -15.13 3.05 0.63
C GLY A 99 -13.70 2.96 0.12
N LEU A 100 -13.09 1.78 0.29
CA LEU A 100 -11.76 1.51 -0.21
C LEU A 100 -11.81 1.35 -1.74
N VAL A 101 -11.11 2.24 -2.46
CA VAL A 101 -11.07 2.23 -3.93
C VAL A 101 -9.91 1.38 -4.42
N HIS A 102 -8.73 1.53 -3.83
CA HIS A 102 -7.53 0.78 -4.19
C HIS A 102 -6.59 0.58 -2.99
N LEU A 103 -5.69 -0.40 -3.11
CA LEU A 103 -4.53 -0.55 -2.24
C LEU A 103 -3.35 0.22 -2.84
N GLY A 104 -2.53 0.84 -2.00
CA GLY A 104 -1.30 1.52 -2.44
C GLY A 104 -0.05 0.79 -1.96
N PHE A 105 0.88 0.50 -2.88
CA PHE A 105 2.18 -0.07 -2.56
C PHE A 105 3.30 0.79 -3.13
N MET A 106 4.41 0.86 -2.39
CA MET A 106 5.62 1.49 -2.86
C MET A 106 6.68 0.44 -3.16
N VAL A 107 7.34 0.54 -4.33
CA VAL A 107 8.40 -0.37 -4.76
C VAL A 107 9.70 0.40 -5.01
N MET A 108 10.84 -0.25 -4.83
CA MET A 108 12.15 0.38 -5.02
C MET A 108 12.52 0.55 -6.50
N SER A 109 12.02 -0.33 -7.36
CA SER A 109 12.27 -0.30 -8.81
C SER A 109 11.04 -0.80 -9.54
N MET A 110 10.45 0.06 -10.35
CA MET A 110 9.28 -0.27 -11.17
C MET A 110 9.63 -1.33 -12.21
N ASP A 111 10.80 -1.25 -12.81
CA ASP A 111 11.20 -2.18 -13.86
C ASP A 111 11.37 -3.61 -13.30
N SER A 112 12.02 -3.75 -12.14
CA SER A 112 12.14 -5.05 -11.44
C SER A 112 10.79 -5.59 -10.97
N PHE A 113 9.89 -4.70 -10.53
CA PHE A 113 8.54 -5.08 -10.12
C PHE A 113 7.73 -5.62 -11.31
N LEU A 114 7.74 -4.92 -12.44
CA LEU A 114 7.03 -5.34 -13.65
C LEU A 114 7.55 -6.67 -14.18
N THR A 115 8.87 -6.86 -14.22
CA THR A 115 9.47 -8.15 -14.60
C THR A 115 8.91 -9.27 -13.73
N ARG A 116 8.94 -9.11 -12.41
CA ARG A 116 8.41 -10.10 -11.48
C ARG A 116 6.92 -10.32 -11.67
N LEU A 117 6.12 -9.27 -11.79
CA LEU A 117 4.68 -9.39 -12.02
C LEU A 117 4.38 -10.27 -13.23
N MET A 118 5.07 -10.03 -14.34
CA MET A 118 4.88 -10.79 -15.59
C MET A 118 5.42 -12.22 -15.50
N GLU A 119 6.42 -12.48 -14.67
CA GLU A 119 7.00 -13.82 -14.50
C GLU A 119 6.21 -14.71 -13.56
N VAL A 120 5.65 -14.16 -12.48
CA VAL A 120 5.07 -14.99 -11.41
C VAL A 120 3.54 -14.96 -11.37
N SER A 121 2.90 -13.87 -11.77
CA SER A 121 1.43 -13.78 -11.72
C SER A 121 0.78 -14.57 -12.86
N THR A 122 -0.04 -15.56 -12.49
CA THR A 122 -0.78 -16.37 -13.46
C THR A 122 -1.74 -15.54 -14.30
N ASP A 123 -2.41 -14.56 -13.69
CA ASP A 123 -3.41 -13.73 -14.35
C ASP A 123 -2.80 -12.79 -15.41
N TYR A 124 -1.60 -12.28 -15.17
CA TYR A 124 -0.87 -11.46 -16.15
C TYR A 124 -0.21 -12.31 -17.22
N LYS A 125 0.38 -13.46 -16.86
CA LYS A 125 0.96 -14.41 -17.82
C LYS A 125 -0.06 -14.97 -18.81
N SER A 126 -1.27 -15.25 -18.35
CA SER A 126 -2.35 -15.78 -19.20
C SER A 126 -3.03 -14.73 -20.06
N GLY A 127 -2.75 -13.45 -19.82
CA GLY A 127 -3.41 -12.33 -20.50
C GLY A 127 -4.81 -12.01 -19.98
N LYS A 128 -5.23 -12.57 -18.81
CA LYS A 128 -6.47 -12.16 -18.13
C LYS A 128 -6.46 -10.65 -17.84
N TYR A 129 -5.31 -10.15 -17.38
CA TYR A 129 -5.07 -8.72 -17.26
C TYR A 129 -4.02 -8.28 -18.27
N LYS A 130 -4.23 -7.09 -18.84
CA LYS A 130 -3.26 -6.47 -19.76
C LYS A 130 -2.01 -6.04 -19.00
N GLN A 131 -0.87 -6.03 -19.70
CA GLN A 131 0.35 -5.46 -19.16
C GLN A 131 0.11 -4.01 -18.72
N PRO A 132 0.50 -3.63 -17.48
CA PRO A 132 0.33 -2.29 -16.99
C PRO A 132 1.12 -1.27 -17.81
N ILE A 133 0.56 -0.08 -17.93
CA ILE A 133 1.22 1.06 -18.59
C ILE A 133 1.87 1.91 -17.50
N ILE A 134 3.15 2.21 -17.69
CA ILE A 134 3.87 3.11 -16.78
C ILE A 134 3.42 4.54 -17.05
N ASP A 135 2.89 5.18 -16.00
CA ASP A 135 2.61 6.61 -15.98
C ASP A 135 3.55 7.34 -15.02
N ARG A 136 3.43 8.66 -14.90
CA ARG A 136 4.23 9.48 -14.01
C ARG A 136 3.38 10.38 -13.15
N MET A 137 3.67 10.34 -11.86
CA MET A 137 3.13 11.29 -10.92
C MET A 137 3.67 12.72 -11.22
N PRO A 138 2.97 13.79 -10.84
CA PRO A 138 3.42 15.18 -11.06
C PRO A 138 4.82 15.47 -10.51
N TYR A 139 5.25 14.75 -9.48
CA TYR A 139 6.60 14.88 -8.89
C TYR A 139 7.63 13.91 -9.52
N GLY A 140 7.28 13.21 -10.61
CA GLY A 140 8.18 12.43 -11.45
C GLY A 140 8.31 10.94 -11.13
N ALA A 141 7.76 10.44 -10.02
CA ALA A 141 7.78 9.01 -9.70
C ALA A 141 7.02 8.21 -10.75
N LYS A 142 7.55 7.05 -11.15
CA LYS A 142 6.80 6.09 -11.98
C LYS A 142 5.66 5.49 -11.18
N THR A 143 4.54 5.25 -11.84
CA THR A 143 3.38 4.61 -11.24
C THR A 143 2.68 3.70 -12.23
N ILE A 144 2.01 2.67 -11.72
CA ILE A 144 1.15 1.77 -12.48
C ILE A 144 -0.08 1.39 -11.67
N GLU A 145 -1.12 0.99 -12.36
CA GLU A 145 -2.28 0.34 -11.78
C GLU A 145 -2.31 -1.12 -12.20
N ILE A 146 -2.50 -2.00 -11.24
CA ILE A 146 -2.61 -3.44 -11.45
C ILE A 146 -3.83 -3.99 -10.72
N LYS A 147 -4.15 -5.26 -10.98
CA LYS A 147 -5.24 -5.98 -10.31
C LYS A 147 -4.71 -7.24 -9.65
N ASP A 148 -5.23 -7.52 -8.45
CA ASP A 148 -5.02 -8.81 -7.79
C ASP A 148 -5.90 -9.91 -8.42
N PRO A 149 -5.80 -11.20 -8.00
CA PRO A 149 -6.59 -12.29 -8.57
C PRO A 149 -8.11 -12.06 -8.51
N ASP A 150 -8.54 -11.32 -7.51
CA ASP A 150 -9.94 -10.98 -7.30
C ASP A 150 -10.38 -9.72 -8.04
N GLY A 151 -9.45 -9.01 -8.72
CA GLY A 151 -9.70 -7.77 -9.46
C GLY A 151 -9.70 -6.52 -8.59
N ASN A 152 -9.22 -6.58 -7.34
CA ASN A 152 -9.00 -5.37 -6.55
C ASN A 152 -7.91 -4.52 -7.22
N GLU A 153 -8.17 -3.22 -7.29
CA GLU A 153 -7.19 -2.29 -7.85
C GLU A 153 -6.04 -2.04 -6.87
N ILE A 154 -4.83 -2.06 -7.41
CA ILE A 154 -3.60 -1.79 -6.67
C ILE A 154 -2.82 -0.72 -7.41
N HIS A 155 -2.57 0.38 -6.73
CA HIS A 155 -1.73 1.46 -7.21
C HIS A 155 -0.29 1.24 -6.73
N VAL A 156 0.64 1.06 -7.65
CA VAL A 156 2.06 0.84 -7.35
C VAL A 156 2.87 2.06 -7.74
N ILE A 157 3.66 2.57 -6.81
CA ILE A 157 4.46 3.79 -6.98
C ILE A 157 5.94 3.46 -6.75
N GLU A 158 6.82 3.93 -7.63
CA GLU A 158 8.25 3.81 -7.44
C GLU A 158 8.76 4.80 -6.39
N ALA A 159 9.51 4.31 -5.42
CA ALA A 159 10.13 5.15 -4.41
C ALA A 159 11.12 6.14 -5.04
N MET A 160 10.96 7.42 -4.75
CA MET A 160 11.91 8.43 -5.17
C MET A 160 13.21 8.33 -4.36
N PRO A 161 14.38 8.39 -4.99
CA PRO A 161 15.63 8.44 -4.26
C PRO A 161 15.63 9.66 -3.34
N LYS A 162 15.96 9.47 -2.07
CA LYS A 162 16.13 10.60 -1.13
C LYS A 162 17.18 11.55 -1.71
N LYS A 163 16.79 12.79 -2.00
CA LYS A 163 17.78 13.84 -2.35
C LYS A 163 18.79 13.87 -1.21
N ARG A 164 20.06 13.59 -1.50
CA ARG A 164 21.12 13.81 -0.52
C ARG A 164 21.08 15.29 -0.14
N SER A 165 20.82 15.56 1.11
CA SER A 165 21.00 16.90 1.67
C SER A 165 22.47 17.25 1.50
N THR A 166 22.79 18.06 0.52
CA THR A 166 24.11 18.71 0.44
C THR A 166 24.10 19.85 1.44
N ASN A 167 24.31 19.48 2.72
CA ASN A 167 24.69 20.50 3.70
C ASN A 167 26.08 21.03 3.26
N ARG A 168 26.11 22.19 2.66
CA ARG A 168 27.28 23.07 2.56
C ARG A 168 27.24 24.05 3.70
#